data_beffbffcac33831524a83ae7ef2634b5
#
_entry.id   beffbffcac33831524a83ae7ef2634b5
#
_cell.length_a   1.000
_cell.length_b   1.000
_cell.length_c   1.000
_cell.angle_alpha   90.00
_cell.angle_beta   90.00
_cell.angle_gamma   90.00
#
_symmetry.space_group_name_H-M   'P 1'
#
loop_
_entity.id
_entity.type
_entity.pdbx_description
1 polymer ?
#
loop_
_entity_poly.entity_id
_entity_poly.type
_entity_poly.pdbx_seq_one_letter_code
_entity_poly.pdbx_strand_id
1 'polypeptide(L)'
;MNIVIIPAFFQTKKNPTIGSFFMDQAKALRKSGHQVSILYCDTYSVKCIREFASYNEDAQSETDGVRIYRNRVFCPLKHGMEGYRTQFAEGIIRLFEQYLSGERVDIIHAHCCVWAGYAAMQLSDRTKIPYLITEHATLFALHGDKIRKDNERHIRQVFGRAARVVCVSQAFARLIARYRTAGDIEVIGNVVSFGQFQPGQDVPHSEMRFLTICYMNTSDQLRKKGMDILLKAWRDFSRKQDGVKLVIGGGGQAAQKAVEWCKEYGIEESVEFTGALSREQVVAQMQACDVFVLPSRYETFGVVYIEAMACGKPVIAAANGGPDDFVKDFNGILIPPESVDALTQAMLQMTADRERYEPCRIADFARELFSEQAVAARLSELYNRILGG
;
A
#
# COMPACT_ATOMS: atom_id res chain seq x y z
N MET A 1 21.66 5.68 11.95
CA MET A 1 21.75 4.20 11.78
C MET A 1 21.88 3.86 10.31
N ASN A 2 22.48 2.72 10.02
CA ASN A 2 22.57 2.16 8.67
C ASN A 2 21.52 1.05 8.53
N ILE A 3 20.52 1.30 7.71
CA ILE A 3 19.30 0.47 7.57
C ILE A 3 19.33 -0.21 6.21
N VAL A 4 19.13 -1.53 6.20
CA VAL A 4 18.89 -2.29 4.98
C VAL A 4 17.40 -2.61 4.86
N ILE A 5 16.75 -2.15 3.80
CA ILE A 5 15.35 -2.45 3.50
C ILE A 5 15.29 -3.56 2.45
N ILE A 6 14.46 -4.57 2.69
CA ILE A 6 14.21 -5.67 1.77
C ILE A 6 12.70 -5.68 1.44
N PRO A 7 12.27 -5.15 0.29
CA PRO A 7 10.87 -5.22 -0.14
C PRO A 7 10.55 -6.56 -0.80
N ALA A 8 9.32 -7.06 -0.66
CA ALA A 8 8.86 -8.29 -1.32
C ALA A 8 8.56 -8.09 -2.82
N PHE A 9 8.27 -6.87 -3.21
CA PHE A 9 8.11 -6.41 -4.60
C PHE A 9 8.54 -4.95 -4.67
N PHE A 10 9.00 -4.51 -5.83
CA PHE A 10 9.56 -3.18 -5.97
C PHE A 10 9.29 -2.59 -7.35
N GLN A 11 9.33 -1.28 -7.45
CA GLN A 11 9.13 -0.54 -8.70
C GLN A 11 10.13 -0.97 -9.77
N THR A 12 9.69 -0.94 -11.03
CA THR A 12 10.50 -1.22 -12.22
C THR A 12 10.35 -0.09 -13.22
N LYS A 13 11.26 -0.01 -14.20
CA LYS A 13 11.15 0.96 -15.32
C LYS A 13 9.82 0.82 -16.07
N LYS A 14 9.26 -0.40 -16.14
CA LYS A 14 7.95 -0.66 -16.76
C LYS A 14 6.77 -0.35 -15.85
N ASN A 15 6.95 -0.41 -14.54
CA ASN A 15 5.89 -0.22 -13.56
C ASN A 15 6.40 0.58 -12.35
N PRO A 16 6.55 1.90 -12.50
CA PRO A 16 7.19 2.75 -11.49
C PRO A 16 6.35 2.98 -10.23
N THR A 17 5.07 2.60 -10.25
CA THR A 17 4.14 2.82 -9.13
C THR A 17 4.01 1.61 -8.20
N ILE A 18 4.48 0.42 -8.62
CA ILE A 18 4.45 -0.78 -7.78
C ILE A 18 5.40 -0.61 -6.59
N GLY A 19 4.86 -0.71 -5.36
CA GLY A 19 5.66 -0.63 -4.14
C GLY A 19 6.24 0.75 -3.87
N SER A 20 5.65 1.83 -4.42
CA SER A 20 6.08 3.21 -4.21
C SER A 20 6.18 3.56 -2.72
N PHE A 21 5.27 3.05 -1.89
CA PHE A 21 5.27 3.28 -0.45
C PHE A 21 6.51 2.72 0.28
N PHE A 22 7.21 1.71 -0.27
CA PHE A 22 8.50 1.27 0.27
C PHE A 22 9.58 2.32 0.03
N MET A 23 9.58 2.92 -1.17
CA MET A 23 10.48 4.02 -1.49
C MET A 23 10.15 5.27 -0.67
N ASP A 24 8.87 5.60 -0.50
CA ASP A 24 8.43 6.74 0.30
C ASP A 24 8.91 6.58 1.77
N GLN A 25 8.81 5.37 2.34
CA GLN A 25 9.34 5.09 3.68
C GLN A 25 10.88 5.16 3.73
N ALA A 26 11.59 4.63 2.73
CA ALA A 26 13.04 4.71 2.65
C ALA A 26 13.53 6.16 2.59
N LYS A 27 12.88 7.00 1.78
CA LYS A 27 13.15 8.44 1.69
C LYS A 27 12.87 9.17 3.00
N ALA A 28 11.76 8.81 3.68
CA ALA A 28 11.41 9.39 4.99
C ALA A 28 12.49 9.09 6.04
N LEU A 29 12.97 7.85 6.11
CA LEU A 29 14.07 7.45 6.99
C LEU A 29 15.39 8.15 6.61
N ARG A 30 15.65 8.30 5.32
CA ARG A 30 16.83 9.02 4.83
C ARG A 30 16.81 10.51 5.24
N LYS A 31 15.66 11.17 5.08
CA LYS A 31 15.44 12.57 5.53
C LYS A 31 15.60 12.72 7.04
N SER A 32 15.32 11.67 7.82
CA SER A 32 15.51 11.65 9.28
C SER A 32 16.94 11.32 9.71
N GLY A 33 17.92 11.36 8.79
CA GLY A 33 19.34 11.24 9.09
C GLY A 33 19.89 9.81 9.11
N HIS A 34 19.10 8.81 8.69
CA HIS A 34 19.60 7.44 8.54
C HIS A 34 20.28 7.23 7.20
N GLN A 35 21.25 6.30 7.13
CA GLN A 35 21.73 5.75 5.86
C GLN A 35 20.81 4.59 5.48
N VAL A 36 20.27 4.64 4.26
CA VAL A 36 19.28 3.64 3.81
C VAL A 36 19.73 3.00 2.52
N SER A 37 19.75 1.66 2.51
CA SER A 37 20.01 0.86 1.33
C SER A 37 18.85 -0.09 1.09
N ILE A 38 18.39 -0.21 -0.16
CA ILE A 38 17.37 -1.18 -0.57
C ILE A 38 18.07 -2.32 -1.29
N LEU A 39 17.82 -3.56 -0.86
CA LEU A 39 18.22 -4.76 -1.55
C LEU A 39 16.99 -5.42 -2.15
N TYR A 40 16.96 -5.60 -3.47
CA TYR A 40 15.84 -6.24 -4.15
C TYR A 40 16.30 -7.26 -5.19
N CYS A 41 15.64 -8.43 -5.20
CA CYS A 41 15.92 -9.50 -6.13
C CYS A 41 14.69 -9.77 -7.00
N ASP A 42 14.78 -9.48 -8.30
CA ASP A 42 13.75 -9.84 -9.27
C ASP A 42 13.79 -11.35 -9.53
N THR A 43 12.70 -12.06 -9.24
CA THR A 43 12.63 -13.52 -9.38
C THR A 43 11.74 -13.91 -10.54
N TYR A 44 12.29 -14.63 -11.50
CA TYR A 44 11.62 -15.02 -12.74
C TYR A 44 11.40 -16.52 -12.83
N SER A 45 10.20 -16.92 -13.26
CA SER A 45 9.87 -18.31 -13.61
C SER A 45 10.15 -18.60 -15.09
N VAL A 46 10.08 -19.88 -15.46
CA VAL A 46 10.15 -20.28 -16.87
C VAL A 46 9.09 -19.61 -17.73
N LYS A 47 7.92 -19.31 -17.17
CA LYS A 47 6.86 -18.58 -17.88
C LYS A 47 7.24 -17.14 -18.22
N CYS A 48 8.20 -16.57 -17.50
CA CYS A 48 8.68 -15.19 -17.65
C CYS A 48 10.10 -15.14 -18.25
N ILE A 49 10.48 -16.11 -19.07
CA ILE A 49 11.83 -16.18 -19.65
C ILE A 49 12.13 -15.00 -20.58
N ARG A 50 11.12 -14.47 -21.27
CA ARG A 50 11.26 -13.29 -22.14
C ARG A 50 11.54 -12.05 -21.32
N GLU A 51 10.82 -11.84 -20.22
CA GLU A 51 11.04 -10.75 -19.29
C GLU A 51 12.40 -10.85 -18.62
N PHE A 52 12.85 -12.06 -18.26
CA PHE A 52 14.20 -12.31 -17.77
C PHE A 52 15.26 -11.94 -18.79
N ALA A 53 15.07 -12.30 -20.06
CA ALA A 53 16.01 -11.99 -21.14
C ALA A 53 16.04 -10.49 -21.46
N SER A 54 14.89 -9.81 -21.38
CA SER A 54 14.75 -8.37 -21.66
C SER A 54 14.93 -7.49 -20.41
N TYR A 55 15.47 -8.03 -19.33
CA TYR A 55 15.72 -7.29 -18.07
C TYR A 55 16.70 -6.15 -18.32
N ASN A 56 16.29 -4.94 -17.94
CA ASN A 56 17.05 -3.71 -18.16
C ASN A 56 17.08 -2.77 -16.95
N GLU A 57 16.79 -3.30 -15.76
CA GLU A 57 16.93 -2.54 -14.52
C GLU A 57 18.41 -2.38 -14.16
N ASP A 58 18.76 -1.25 -13.54
CA ASP A 58 20.13 -0.98 -13.15
C ASP A 58 20.50 -1.81 -11.90
N ALA A 59 21.67 -2.45 -11.91
CA ALA A 59 22.14 -3.25 -10.79
C ALA A 59 22.43 -2.40 -9.54
N GLN A 60 22.77 -1.13 -9.75
CA GLN A 60 22.99 -0.14 -8.71
C GLN A 60 22.43 1.20 -9.17
N SER A 61 21.68 1.86 -8.30
CA SER A 61 21.19 3.22 -8.51
C SER A 61 21.02 3.95 -7.17
N GLU A 62 20.81 5.26 -7.24
CA GLU A 62 20.51 6.08 -6.07
C GLU A 62 19.36 7.03 -6.39
N THR A 63 18.45 7.19 -5.45
CA THR A 63 17.30 8.11 -5.56
C THR A 63 17.08 8.81 -4.23
N ASP A 64 17.17 10.13 -4.20
CA ASP A 64 17.02 10.96 -3.01
C ASP A 64 17.90 10.51 -1.82
N GLY A 65 19.13 10.07 -2.13
CA GLY A 65 20.10 9.59 -1.15
C GLY A 65 19.82 8.16 -0.64
N VAL A 66 18.84 7.45 -1.20
CA VAL A 66 18.59 6.02 -0.95
C VAL A 66 19.35 5.20 -1.98
N ARG A 67 20.29 4.37 -1.53
CA ARG A 67 21.03 3.44 -2.40
C ARG A 67 20.17 2.23 -2.71
N ILE A 68 20.12 1.82 -3.96
CA ILE A 68 19.31 0.69 -4.44
C ILE A 68 20.25 -0.30 -5.12
N TYR A 69 20.26 -1.52 -4.61
CA TYR A 69 21.01 -2.62 -5.19
C TYR A 69 20.05 -3.69 -5.67
N ARG A 70 20.20 -4.10 -6.91
CA ARG A 70 19.25 -4.99 -7.57
C ARG A 70 19.97 -6.10 -8.33
N ASN A 71 19.40 -7.29 -8.29
CA ASN A 71 19.79 -8.39 -9.16
C ASN A 71 18.55 -9.12 -9.68
N ARG A 72 18.80 -10.11 -10.52
CA ARG A 72 17.75 -11.02 -11.00
C ARG A 72 18.17 -12.47 -10.79
N VAL A 73 17.19 -13.31 -10.50
CA VAL A 73 17.38 -14.75 -10.41
C VAL A 73 16.34 -15.47 -11.23
N PHE A 74 16.76 -16.57 -11.83
CA PHE A 74 15.88 -17.45 -12.57
C PHE A 74 15.56 -18.69 -11.71
N CYS A 75 14.27 -18.97 -11.50
CA CYS A 75 13.81 -20.09 -10.71
C CYS A 75 13.12 -21.12 -11.63
N PRO A 76 13.72 -22.30 -11.87
CA PRO A 76 13.09 -23.34 -12.67
C PRO A 76 11.90 -23.96 -11.95
N LEU A 77 10.87 -24.37 -12.72
CA LEU A 77 9.56 -24.83 -12.27
C LEU A 77 9.52 -25.95 -11.22
N LYS A 78 10.61 -26.69 -11.02
CA LYS A 78 10.64 -27.91 -10.18
C LYS A 78 10.58 -27.63 -8.66
N HIS A 79 10.71 -26.39 -8.21
CA HIS A 79 10.93 -26.10 -6.78
C HIS A 79 9.74 -25.46 -6.07
N GLY A 80 8.60 -25.23 -6.74
CA GLY A 80 7.43 -24.63 -6.13
C GLY A 80 7.70 -23.31 -5.40
N MET A 81 6.86 -22.94 -4.46
CA MET A 81 6.98 -21.69 -3.69
C MET A 81 8.24 -21.64 -2.83
N GLU A 82 8.70 -22.79 -2.30
CA GLU A 82 9.91 -22.89 -1.49
C GLU A 82 11.16 -22.56 -2.30
N GLY A 83 11.27 -23.09 -3.52
CA GLY A 83 12.40 -22.79 -4.40
C GLY A 83 12.48 -21.29 -4.76
N TYR A 84 11.34 -20.67 -5.05
CA TYR A 84 11.30 -19.23 -5.31
C TYR A 84 11.77 -18.42 -4.11
N ARG A 85 11.27 -18.73 -2.91
CA ARG A 85 11.64 -18.06 -1.67
C ARG A 85 13.14 -18.21 -1.39
N THR A 86 13.71 -19.41 -1.57
CA THR A 86 15.14 -19.67 -1.39
C THR A 86 15.98 -18.88 -2.39
N GLN A 87 15.61 -18.90 -3.68
CA GLN A 87 16.33 -18.15 -4.70
C GLN A 87 16.28 -16.62 -4.50
N PHE A 88 15.12 -16.10 -4.04
CA PHE A 88 15.01 -14.69 -3.64
C PHE A 88 15.96 -14.38 -2.49
N ALA A 89 15.96 -15.20 -1.43
CA ALA A 89 16.84 -15.00 -0.26
C ALA A 89 18.33 -15.06 -0.64
N GLU A 90 18.73 -16.04 -1.44
CA GLU A 90 20.10 -16.13 -1.94
C GLU A 90 20.49 -14.91 -2.82
N GLY A 91 19.56 -14.41 -3.62
CA GLY A 91 19.73 -13.18 -4.37
C GLY A 91 20.02 -11.98 -3.49
N ILE A 92 19.24 -11.81 -2.40
CA ILE A 92 19.45 -10.75 -1.40
C ILE A 92 20.79 -10.91 -0.68
N ILE A 93 21.15 -12.13 -0.29
CA ILE A 93 22.43 -12.38 0.38
C ILE A 93 23.62 -12.04 -0.53
N ARG A 94 23.57 -12.41 -1.82
CA ARG A 94 24.62 -12.04 -2.79
C ARG A 94 24.75 -10.52 -2.93
N LEU A 95 23.61 -9.78 -2.95
CA LEU A 95 23.66 -8.31 -2.99
C LEU A 95 24.31 -7.74 -1.73
N PHE A 96 23.96 -8.27 -0.57
CA PHE A 96 24.58 -7.85 0.69
C PHE A 96 26.08 -8.11 0.70
N GLU A 97 26.51 -9.31 0.34
CA GLU A 97 27.92 -9.71 0.28
C GLU A 97 28.72 -8.84 -0.71
N GLN A 98 28.12 -8.52 -1.86
CA GLN A 98 28.77 -7.75 -2.91
C GLN A 98 28.92 -6.26 -2.57
N TYR A 99 27.92 -5.65 -1.93
CA TYR A 99 27.86 -4.20 -1.81
C TYR A 99 27.94 -3.68 -0.36
N LEU A 100 27.60 -4.49 0.63
CA LEU A 100 27.44 -4.04 2.01
C LEU A 100 28.27 -4.82 3.05
N SER A 101 28.97 -5.90 2.66
CA SER A 101 29.74 -6.73 3.60
C SER A 101 30.87 -5.99 4.32
N GLY A 102 31.40 -4.93 3.71
CA GLY A 102 32.42 -4.05 4.31
C GLY A 102 31.86 -2.86 5.09
N GLU A 103 30.54 -2.69 5.11
CA GLU A 103 29.90 -1.57 5.80
C GLU A 103 29.24 -2.03 7.11
N ARG A 104 29.20 -1.13 8.09
CA ARG A 104 28.36 -1.34 9.27
C ARG A 104 26.91 -1.24 8.88
N VAL A 105 26.12 -2.31 9.09
CA VAL A 105 24.67 -2.31 9.01
C VAL A 105 24.12 -2.56 10.40
N ASP A 106 23.22 -1.69 10.86
CA ASP A 106 22.69 -1.76 12.22
C ASP A 106 21.41 -2.64 12.27
N ILE A 107 20.57 -2.58 11.23
CA ILE A 107 19.27 -3.26 11.24
C ILE A 107 18.80 -3.63 9.82
N ILE A 108 18.07 -4.74 9.71
CA ILE A 108 17.42 -5.20 8.48
C ILE A 108 15.91 -5.00 8.65
N HIS A 109 15.27 -4.24 7.75
CA HIS A 109 13.83 -4.03 7.73
C HIS A 109 13.20 -4.68 6.50
N ALA A 110 12.53 -5.82 6.70
CA ALA A 110 11.82 -6.52 5.65
C ALA A 110 10.37 -6.03 5.51
N HIS A 111 9.91 -5.95 4.29
CA HIS A 111 8.49 -5.68 4.00
C HIS A 111 7.83 -6.92 3.41
N CYS A 112 6.83 -7.43 4.11
CA CYS A 112 6.15 -8.72 3.93
C CYS A 112 6.97 -9.95 4.35
N CYS A 113 6.28 -10.84 5.08
CA CYS A 113 6.89 -12.01 5.72
C CYS A 113 7.40 -13.06 4.71
N VAL A 114 6.59 -13.39 3.69
CA VAL A 114 6.79 -14.63 2.90
C VAL A 114 8.10 -14.65 2.11
N TRP A 115 8.48 -13.52 1.51
CA TRP A 115 9.68 -13.39 0.66
C TRP A 115 10.77 -12.59 1.39
N ALA A 116 10.51 -11.32 1.63
CA ALA A 116 11.48 -10.41 2.23
C ALA A 116 11.80 -10.78 3.68
N GLY A 117 10.81 -11.13 4.49
CA GLY A 117 11.01 -11.58 5.87
C GLY A 117 11.83 -12.85 5.95
N TYR A 118 11.60 -13.82 5.04
CA TYR A 118 12.44 -15.02 4.96
C TYR A 118 13.89 -14.69 4.57
N ALA A 119 14.09 -13.81 3.59
CA ALA A 119 15.43 -13.37 3.20
C ALA A 119 16.13 -12.62 4.34
N ALA A 120 15.41 -11.74 5.05
CA ALA A 120 15.94 -11.04 6.22
C ALA A 120 16.35 -12.01 7.34
N MET A 121 15.54 -13.03 7.61
CA MET A 121 15.87 -14.09 8.58
C MET A 121 17.16 -14.83 8.18
N GLN A 122 17.29 -15.23 6.91
CA GLN A 122 18.49 -15.91 6.41
C GLN A 122 19.74 -15.02 6.45
N LEU A 123 19.60 -13.75 6.12
CA LEU A 123 20.67 -12.77 6.20
C LEU A 123 21.07 -12.49 7.65
N SER A 124 20.09 -12.37 8.56
CA SER A 124 20.33 -12.23 10.00
C SER A 124 21.07 -13.42 10.61
N ASP A 125 20.76 -14.66 10.16
CA ASP A 125 21.49 -15.86 10.60
C ASP A 125 22.98 -15.79 10.28
N ARG A 126 23.34 -15.26 9.11
CA ARG A 126 24.73 -15.12 8.64
C ARG A 126 25.46 -13.95 9.29
N THR A 127 24.79 -12.81 9.44
CA THR A 127 25.43 -11.54 9.83
C THR A 127 25.26 -11.20 11.30
N LYS A 128 24.30 -11.83 11.98
CA LYS A 128 23.86 -11.51 13.36
C LYS A 128 23.20 -10.13 13.50
N ILE A 129 22.92 -9.45 12.37
CA ILE A 129 22.20 -8.20 12.38
C ILE A 129 20.72 -8.49 12.69
N PRO A 130 20.09 -7.78 13.65
CA PRO A 130 18.69 -7.97 13.97
C PRO A 130 17.78 -7.57 12.79
N TYR A 131 16.64 -8.26 12.64
CA TYR A 131 15.66 -7.88 11.63
C TYR A 131 14.28 -7.67 12.24
N LEU A 132 13.52 -6.79 11.59
CA LEU A 132 12.09 -6.61 11.83
C LEU A 132 11.32 -6.74 10.53
N ILE A 133 10.00 -6.88 10.64
CA ILE A 133 9.11 -7.04 9.49
C ILE A 133 7.98 -6.03 9.60
N THR A 134 7.74 -5.25 8.55
CA THR A 134 6.44 -4.59 8.33
C THR A 134 5.60 -5.45 7.38
N GLU A 135 4.42 -5.87 7.84
CA GLU A 135 3.54 -6.72 7.04
C GLU A 135 2.46 -5.91 6.32
N HIS A 136 2.32 -6.16 5.00
CA HIS A 136 1.38 -5.47 4.13
C HIS A 136 0.47 -6.43 3.34
N ALA A 137 0.82 -7.73 3.31
CA ALA A 137 0.25 -8.67 2.36
C ALA A 137 -1.20 -9.04 2.68
N THR A 138 -2.09 -8.81 1.74
CA THR A 138 -3.50 -9.21 1.82
C THR A 138 -3.70 -10.73 1.84
N LEU A 139 -2.64 -11.52 1.61
CA LEU A 139 -2.65 -12.98 1.70
C LEU A 139 -3.28 -13.48 3.01
N PHE A 140 -2.89 -12.87 4.14
CA PHE A 140 -3.36 -13.29 5.46
C PHE A 140 -4.84 -13.08 5.69
N ALA A 141 -5.41 -12.06 5.04
CA ALA A 141 -6.80 -11.72 5.18
C ALA A 141 -7.71 -12.46 4.19
N LEU A 142 -7.27 -12.55 2.93
CA LEU A 142 -8.11 -13.11 1.86
C LEU A 142 -7.92 -14.62 1.70
N HIS A 143 -6.79 -15.15 2.12
CA HIS A 143 -6.39 -16.53 1.88
C HIS A 143 -5.73 -17.20 3.10
N GLY A 144 -5.92 -16.64 4.30
CA GLY A 144 -5.30 -17.19 5.52
C GLY A 144 -5.67 -18.64 5.80
N ASP A 145 -6.91 -19.02 5.50
CA ASP A 145 -7.44 -20.39 5.57
C ASP A 145 -6.86 -21.34 4.50
N LYS A 146 -6.34 -20.79 3.40
CA LYS A 146 -5.73 -21.56 2.29
C LYS A 146 -4.21 -21.65 2.39
N ILE A 147 -3.60 -21.07 3.42
CA ILE A 147 -2.17 -21.19 3.66
C ILE A 147 -1.86 -22.65 3.99
N ARG A 148 -1.07 -23.30 3.13
CA ARG A 148 -0.64 -24.68 3.36
C ARG A 148 0.17 -24.78 4.66
N LYS A 149 0.03 -25.87 5.38
CA LYS A 149 0.70 -26.11 6.68
C LYS A 149 2.23 -25.87 6.63
N ASP A 150 2.86 -26.26 5.51
CA ASP A 150 4.30 -26.04 5.32
C ASP A 150 4.65 -24.55 5.27
N ASN A 151 3.87 -23.76 4.53
CA ASN A 151 4.03 -22.30 4.45
C ASN A 151 3.71 -21.64 5.80
N GLU A 152 2.70 -22.10 6.51
CA GLU A 152 2.37 -21.60 7.84
C GLU A 152 3.51 -21.80 8.83
N ARG A 153 4.16 -22.96 8.81
CA ARG A 153 5.35 -23.25 9.65
C ARG A 153 6.45 -22.23 9.39
N HIS A 154 6.75 -21.96 8.13
CA HIS A 154 7.75 -20.95 7.75
C HIS A 154 7.34 -19.53 8.17
N ILE A 155 6.08 -19.16 7.96
CA ILE A 155 5.55 -17.87 8.38
C ILE A 155 5.70 -17.67 9.88
N ARG A 156 5.32 -18.67 10.69
CA ARG A 156 5.50 -18.64 12.14
C ARG A 156 6.96 -18.54 12.57
N GLN A 157 7.86 -19.25 11.88
CA GLN A 157 9.29 -19.18 12.13
C GLN A 157 9.85 -17.79 11.84
N VAL A 158 9.49 -17.20 10.69
CA VAL A 158 9.96 -15.88 10.26
C VAL A 158 9.45 -14.78 11.19
N PHE A 159 8.16 -14.79 11.54
CA PHE A 159 7.62 -13.85 12.52
C PHE A 159 8.16 -14.07 13.93
N GLY A 160 8.28 -15.32 14.37
CA GLY A 160 8.71 -15.65 15.72
C GLY A 160 10.16 -15.26 16.02
N ARG A 161 11.02 -15.22 15.00
CA ARG A 161 12.44 -14.84 15.10
C ARG A 161 12.72 -13.36 14.83
N ALA A 162 11.76 -12.63 14.29
CA ALA A 162 11.89 -11.20 14.08
C ALA A 162 11.98 -10.47 15.44
N ALA A 163 12.91 -9.52 15.57
CA ALA A 163 13.02 -8.69 16.77
C ALA A 163 11.71 -7.94 17.05
N ARG A 164 11.06 -7.45 16.01
CA ARG A 164 9.72 -6.84 16.07
C ARG A 164 8.93 -7.15 14.79
N VAL A 165 7.60 -7.11 14.92
CA VAL A 165 6.67 -7.14 13.79
C VAL A 165 5.84 -5.86 13.83
N VAL A 166 5.75 -5.20 12.70
CA VAL A 166 4.92 -4.01 12.48
C VAL A 166 3.77 -4.40 11.56
N CYS A 167 2.57 -3.98 11.89
CA CYS A 167 1.41 -4.07 11.02
C CYS A 167 0.91 -2.67 10.69
N VAL A 168 0.32 -2.53 9.51
CA VAL A 168 -0.11 -1.21 9.01
C VAL A 168 -1.45 -0.75 9.58
N SER A 169 -2.19 -1.63 10.27
CA SER A 169 -3.45 -1.31 10.97
C SER A 169 -3.69 -2.24 12.16
N GLN A 170 -4.54 -1.81 13.09
CA GLN A 170 -4.93 -2.60 14.27
C GLN A 170 -5.67 -3.89 13.89
N ALA A 171 -6.58 -3.80 12.91
CA ALA A 171 -7.30 -4.97 12.42
C ALA A 171 -6.34 -5.99 11.81
N PHE A 172 -5.35 -5.50 11.07
CA PHE A 172 -4.32 -6.35 10.48
C PHE A 172 -3.38 -6.94 11.54
N ALA A 173 -3.03 -6.19 12.59
CA ALA A 173 -2.25 -6.69 13.71
C ALA A 173 -2.96 -7.85 14.44
N ARG A 174 -4.27 -7.73 14.70
CA ARG A 174 -5.09 -8.83 15.26
C ARG A 174 -5.05 -10.09 14.37
N LEU A 175 -5.03 -9.91 13.06
CA LEU A 175 -4.96 -11.02 12.11
C LEU A 175 -3.58 -11.71 12.14
N ILE A 176 -2.50 -10.93 12.20
CA ILE A 176 -1.11 -11.43 12.21
C ILE A 176 -0.74 -12.06 13.57
N ALA A 177 -1.37 -11.65 14.67
CA ALA A 177 -1.10 -12.16 16.02
C ALA A 177 -1.18 -13.70 16.11
N ARG A 178 -2.05 -14.33 15.32
CA ARG A 178 -2.14 -15.82 15.28
C ARG A 178 -0.91 -16.52 14.71
N TYR A 179 -0.05 -15.80 13.97
CA TYR A 179 1.17 -16.34 13.37
C TYR A 179 2.43 -15.98 14.17
N ARG A 180 2.38 -14.93 14.99
CA ARG A 180 3.47 -14.50 15.83
C ARG A 180 3.35 -15.15 17.20
N THR A 181 4.30 -16.03 17.54
CA THR A 181 4.26 -16.83 18.77
C THR A 181 4.94 -16.16 19.96
N ALA A 182 5.70 -15.08 19.76
CA ALA A 182 6.41 -14.36 20.81
C ALA A 182 6.65 -12.89 20.43
N GLY A 183 6.61 -12.00 21.41
CA GLY A 183 6.87 -10.56 21.29
C GLY A 183 5.68 -9.76 20.76
N ASP A 184 5.77 -8.44 20.88
CA ASP A 184 4.71 -7.51 20.54
C ASP A 184 4.62 -7.26 19.04
N ILE A 185 3.42 -6.86 18.60
CA ILE A 185 3.14 -6.32 17.28
C ILE A 185 2.90 -4.84 17.43
N GLU A 186 3.71 -4.04 16.75
CA GLU A 186 3.54 -2.58 16.67
C GLU A 186 2.58 -2.24 15.52
N VAL A 187 1.84 -1.14 15.66
CA VAL A 187 1.00 -0.64 14.56
C VAL A 187 1.55 0.70 14.10
N ILE A 188 2.11 0.72 12.90
CA ILE A 188 2.64 1.92 12.24
C ILE A 188 2.11 1.92 10.80
N GLY A 189 1.31 2.94 10.45
CA GLY A 189 0.74 3.09 9.11
C GLY A 189 1.80 3.36 8.04
N ASN A 190 1.38 3.28 6.77
CA ASN A 190 2.25 3.63 5.66
C ASN A 190 2.52 5.13 5.60
N VAL A 191 3.67 5.48 5.04
CA VAL A 191 4.05 6.88 4.76
C VAL A 191 3.23 7.41 3.58
N VAL A 192 2.79 8.66 3.69
CA VAL A 192 2.29 9.47 2.58
C VAL A 192 3.17 10.71 2.43
N SER A 193 3.51 11.08 1.21
CA SER A 193 4.33 12.25 0.93
C SER A 193 3.50 13.54 0.96
N PHE A 194 3.53 14.23 2.11
CA PHE A 194 2.85 15.51 2.31
C PHE A 194 3.51 16.67 1.56
N GLY A 195 4.69 16.47 0.99
CA GLY A 195 5.29 17.40 0.03
C GLY A 195 4.60 17.37 -1.34
N GLN A 196 3.96 16.25 -1.67
CA GLN A 196 3.22 16.07 -2.93
C GLN A 196 1.71 16.18 -2.70
N PHE A 197 1.18 15.44 -1.72
CA PHE A 197 -0.23 15.47 -1.34
C PHE A 197 -0.46 16.54 -0.28
N GLN A 198 -1.07 17.63 -0.69
CA GLN A 198 -1.43 18.76 0.18
C GLN A 198 -2.69 19.42 -0.36
N PRO A 199 -3.44 20.15 0.46
CA PRO A 199 -4.60 20.91 -0.02
C PRO A 199 -4.23 21.77 -1.22
N GLY A 200 -5.01 21.65 -2.29
CA GLY A 200 -4.89 22.49 -3.48
C GLY A 200 -5.59 23.84 -3.31
N GLN A 201 -5.48 24.67 -4.33
CA GLN A 201 -6.36 25.86 -4.43
C GLN A 201 -7.79 25.39 -4.65
N ASP A 202 -8.73 26.04 -3.99
CA ASP A 202 -10.15 25.78 -4.18
C ASP A 202 -10.54 26.26 -5.59
N VAL A 203 -10.76 25.32 -6.51
CA VAL A 203 -11.22 25.63 -7.86
C VAL A 203 -12.74 25.42 -7.89
N PRO A 204 -13.53 26.48 -7.95
CA PRO A 204 -14.98 26.34 -8.01
C PRO A 204 -15.39 25.54 -9.24
N HIS A 205 -16.17 24.50 -9.04
CA HIS A 205 -16.80 23.73 -10.12
C HIS A 205 -18.31 23.66 -9.88
N SER A 206 -19.05 23.54 -10.97
CA SER A 206 -20.52 23.54 -10.97
C SER A 206 -21.12 22.22 -10.46
N GLU A 207 -20.32 21.15 -10.43
CA GLU A 207 -20.73 19.80 -10.04
C GLU A 207 -19.92 19.33 -8.83
N MET A 208 -20.56 18.65 -7.88
CA MET A 208 -19.85 18.00 -6.79
C MET A 208 -19.14 16.74 -7.28
N ARG A 209 -17.83 16.68 -7.10
CA ARG A 209 -16.96 15.64 -7.68
C ARG A 209 -16.58 14.59 -6.65
N PHE A 210 -17.03 13.36 -6.87
CA PHE A 210 -16.61 12.18 -6.16
C PHE A 210 -15.47 11.50 -6.93
N LEU A 211 -14.41 11.10 -6.24
CA LEU A 211 -13.25 10.47 -6.85
C LEU A 211 -13.03 9.07 -6.28
N THR A 212 -12.76 8.12 -7.15
CA THR A 212 -12.17 6.83 -6.75
C THR A 212 -10.93 6.55 -7.58
N ILE A 213 -9.87 6.01 -6.97
CA ILE A 213 -8.65 5.62 -7.68
C ILE A 213 -8.25 4.22 -7.27
N CYS A 214 -8.14 3.31 -8.25
CA CYS A 214 -7.68 1.94 -8.01
C CYS A 214 -7.11 1.28 -9.27
N TYR A 215 -6.30 0.24 -9.07
CA TYR A 215 -5.90 -0.65 -10.16
C TYR A 215 -7.06 -1.54 -10.62
N MET A 216 -7.23 -1.69 -11.93
CA MET A 216 -8.30 -2.44 -12.58
C MET A 216 -7.75 -3.52 -13.53
N ASN A 217 -6.68 -4.25 -13.12
CA ASN A 217 -6.03 -5.22 -14.01
C ASN A 217 -6.84 -6.52 -14.17
N THR A 218 -7.60 -6.92 -13.15
CA THR A 218 -8.41 -8.15 -13.18
C THR A 218 -9.81 -7.91 -12.62
N SER A 219 -10.76 -8.78 -12.98
CA SER A 219 -12.12 -8.75 -12.42
C SER A 219 -12.14 -8.93 -10.90
N ASP A 220 -11.20 -9.72 -10.36
CA ASP A 220 -11.05 -9.90 -8.91
C ASP A 220 -10.59 -8.60 -8.22
N GLN A 221 -9.72 -7.83 -8.86
CA GLN A 221 -9.33 -6.51 -8.33
C GLN A 221 -10.49 -5.52 -8.34
N LEU A 222 -11.28 -5.46 -9.42
CA LEU A 222 -12.50 -4.64 -9.45
C LEU A 222 -13.45 -5.01 -8.31
N ARG A 223 -13.70 -6.31 -8.14
CA ARG A 223 -14.57 -6.82 -7.06
C ARG A 223 -13.98 -6.52 -5.68
N LYS A 224 -12.68 -6.74 -5.48
CA LYS A 224 -11.98 -6.43 -4.23
C LYS A 224 -12.12 -4.96 -3.87
N LYS A 225 -12.02 -4.06 -4.85
CA LYS A 225 -12.16 -2.62 -4.67
C LYS A 225 -13.60 -2.12 -4.58
N GLY A 226 -14.58 -3.02 -4.71
CA GLY A 226 -15.99 -2.71 -4.57
C GLY A 226 -16.55 -1.85 -5.70
N MET A 227 -15.96 -1.92 -6.91
CA MET A 227 -16.42 -1.15 -8.06
C MET A 227 -17.86 -1.48 -8.44
N ASP A 228 -18.27 -2.74 -8.32
CA ASP A 228 -19.64 -3.20 -8.53
C ASP A 228 -20.63 -2.61 -7.51
N ILE A 229 -20.19 -2.39 -6.27
CA ILE A 229 -20.98 -1.74 -5.22
C ILE A 229 -21.06 -0.23 -5.51
N LEU A 230 -19.91 0.39 -5.81
CA LEU A 230 -19.83 1.83 -6.08
C LEU A 230 -20.74 2.25 -7.23
N LEU A 231 -20.71 1.55 -8.37
CA LEU A 231 -21.50 1.93 -9.54
C LEU A 231 -23.01 1.70 -9.33
N LYS A 232 -23.40 0.68 -8.57
CA LYS A 232 -24.82 0.51 -8.17
C LYS A 232 -25.28 1.63 -7.23
N ALA A 233 -24.47 1.95 -6.22
CA ALA A 233 -24.77 3.03 -5.30
C ALA A 233 -24.78 4.40 -6.02
N TRP A 234 -23.86 4.60 -6.97
CA TRP A 234 -23.81 5.82 -7.79
C TRP A 234 -25.09 6.01 -8.62
N ARG A 235 -25.59 4.92 -9.25
CA ARG A 235 -26.88 4.94 -9.96
C ARG A 235 -28.01 5.43 -9.05
N ASP A 236 -28.08 4.91 -7.84
CA ASP A 236 -29.18 5.20 -6.90
C ASP A 236 -29.01 6.61 -6.28
N PHE A 237 -27.79 7.07 -6.15
CA PHE A 237 -27.44 8.41 -5.67
C PHE A 237 -27.70 9.49 -6.74
N SER A 238 -27.20 9.32 -7.98
CA SER A 238 -27.31 10.32 -9.04
C SER A 238 -28.75 10.53 -9.54
N ARG A 239 -29.65 9.59 -9.26
CA ARG A 239 -31.12 9.76 -9.49
C ARG A 239 -31.78 10.66 -8.44
N LYS A 240 -31.15 10.86 -7.28
CA LYS A 240 -31.68 11.64 -6.16
C LYS A 240 -30.99 12.97 -5.99
N GLN A 241 -29.82 13.14 -6.60
CA GLN A 241 -28.96 14.30 -6.44
C GLN A 241 -28.44 14.76 -7.81
N ASP A 242 -28.85 15.93 -8.25
CA ASP A 242 -28.33 16.58 -9.46
C ASP A 242 -26.99 17.29 -9.19
N GLY A 243 -26.27 17.62 -10.27
CA GLY A 243 -25.01 18.36 -10.18
C GLY A 243 -23.88 17.57 -9.54
N VAL A 244 -23.82 16.26 -9.79
CA VAL A 244 -22.79 15.34 -9.24
C VAL A 244 -22.04 14.62 -10.36
N LYS A 245 -20.74 14.37 -10.13
CA LYS A 245 -19.86 13.66 -11.06
C LYS A 245 -19.01 12.63 -10.30
N LEU A 246 -18.95 11.39 -10.82
CA LEU A 246 -18.02 10.38 -10.36
C LEU A 246 -16.83 10.31 -11.30
N VAL A 247 -15.63 10.53 -10.78
CA VAL A 247 -14.37 10.38 -11.51
C VAL A 247 -13.71 9.07 -11.08
N ILE A 248 -13.43 8.19 -12.03
CA ILE A 248 -12.78 6.89 -11.80
C ILE A 248 -11.39 6.91 -12.39
N GLY A 249 -10.40 7.00 -11.50
CA GLY A 249 -8.98 6.99 -11.85
C GLY A 249 -8.38 5.59 -11.74
N GLY A 250 -7.45 5.31 -12.66
CA GLY A 250 -6.71 4.06 -12.73
C GLY A 250 -6.97 3.30 -14.02
N GLY A 251 -6.02 2.45 -14.37
CA GLY A 251 -6.05 1.65 -15.59
C GLY A 251 -5.99 0.16 -15.32
N GLY A 252 -6.14 -0.61 -16.39
CA GLY A 252 -6.01 -2.06 -16.37
C GLY A 252 -6.97 -2.74 -17.33
N GLN A 253 -6.70 -4.02 -17.62
CA GLN A 253 -7.47 -4.80 -18.61
C GLN A 253 -8.95 -4.96 -18.26
N ALA A 254 -9.28 -4.92 -16.97
CA ALA A 254 -10.65 -5.04 -16.49
C ALA A 254 -11.42 -3.70 -16.41
N ALA A 255 -10.79 -2.56 -16.72
CA ALA A 255 -11.46 -1.26 -16.71
C ALA A 255 -12.67 -1.22 -17.66
N GLN A 256 -12.59 -1.89 -18.81
CA GLN A 256 -13.67 -2.00 -19.79
C GLN A 256 -14.96 -2.56 -19.17
N LYS A 257 -14.85 -3.50 -18.23
CA LYS A 257 -16.00 -4.04 -17.51
C LYS A 257 -16.73 -3.02 -16.65
N ALA A 258 -15.99 -2.08 -16.03
CA ALA A 258 -16.61 -1.00 -15.28
C ALA A 258 -17.37 -0.03 -16.22
N VAL A 259 -16.84 0.24 -17.41
CA VAL A 259 -17.52 1.02 -18.45
C VAL A 259 -18.81 0.33 -18.91
N GLU A 260 -18.78 -0.99 -19.09
CA GLU A 260 -19.97 -1.77 -19.45
C GLU A 260 -21.06 -1.69 -18.36
N TRP A 261 -20.68 -1.77 -17.10
CA TRP A 261 -21.62 -1.58 -15.98
C TRP A 261 -22.23 -0.18 -15.96
N CYS A 262 -21.47 0.88 -16.30
CA CYS A 262 -22.04 2.23 -16.40
C CYS A 262 -23.13 2.29 -17.46
N LYS A 263 -22.93 1.66 -18.63
CA LYS A 263 -23.95 1.57 -19.69
C LYS A 263 -25.17 0.76 -19.24
N GLU A 264 -24.96 -0.37 -18.60
CA GLU A 264 -26.04 -1.21 -18.07
C GLU A 264 -26.91 -0.47 -17.06
N TYR A 265 -26.28 0.43 -16.25
CA TYR A 265 -26.99 1.19 -15.22
C TYR A 265 -27.50 2.55 -15.71
N GLY A 266 -27.16 2.99 -16.93
CA GLY A 266 -27.57 4.26 -17.52
C GLY A 266 -27.01 5.47 -16.78
N ILE A 267 -25.70 5.41 -16.44
CA ILE A 267 -25.00 6.45 -15.66
C ILE A 267 -23.78 7.04 -16.39
N GLU A 268 -23.61 6.77 -17.68
CA GLU A 268 -22.42 7.17 -18.45
C GLU A 268 -22.17 8.67 -18.42
N GLU A 269 -23.24 9.48 -18.47
CA GLU A 269 -23.12 10.94 -18.50
C GLU A 269 -22.57 11.52 -17.19
N SER A 270 -22.81 10.83 -16.06
CA SER A 270 -22.37 11.26 -14.74
C SER A 270 -21.06 10.60 -14.26
N VAL A 271 -20.45 9.71 -15.07
CA VAL A 271 -19.22 8.99 -14.74
C VAL A 271 -18.12 9.29 -15.76
N GLU A 272 -16.95 9.66 -15.28
CA GLU A 272 -15.76 9.93 -16.08
C GLU A 272 -14.65 8.93 -15.76
N PHE A 273 -14.06 8.32 -16.79
CA PHE A 273 -12.89 7.45 -16.65
C PHE A 273 -11.63 8.17 -17.12
N THR A 274 -10.65 8.36 -16.24
CA THR A 274 -9.40 9.05 -16.59
C THR A 274 -8.32 8.11 -17.14
N GLY A 275 -8.52 6.79 -17.05
CA GLY A 275 -7.48 5.81 -17.37
C GLY A 275 -6.34 5.77 -16.35
N ALA A 276 -5.20 5.24 -16.78
CA ALA A 276 -4.00 5.18 -15.93
C ALA A 276 -3.46 6.58 -15.65
N LEU A 277 -3.14 6.85 -14.38
CA LEU A 277 -2.67 8.16 -13.92
C LEU A 277 -1.21 8.08 -13.48
N SER A 278 -0.42 9.11 -13.80
CA SER A 278 0.86 9.36 -13.15
C SER A 278 0.66 9.81 -11.70
N ARG A 279 1.73 9.84 -10.90
CA ARG A 279 1.67 10.32 -9.51
C ARG A 279 1.16 11.77 -9.44
N GLU A 280 1.64 12.64 -10.32
CA GLU A 280 1.23 14.03 -10.41
C GLU A 280 -0.25 14.17 -10.79
N GLN A 281 -0.72 13.33 -11.70
CA GLN A 281 -2.14 13.30 -12.09
C GLN A 281 -3.02 12.78 -10.94
N VAL A 282 -2.55 11.81 -10.15
CA VAL A 282 -3.26 11.38 -8.93
C VAL A 282 -3.41 12.55 -7.96
N VAL A 283 -2.33 13.29 -7.69
CA VAL A 283 -2.38 14.50 -6.84
C VAL A 283 -3.39 15.51 -7.38
N ALA A 284 -3.34 15.81 -8.68
CA ALA A 284 -4.26 16.77 -9.30
C ALA A 284 -5.73 16.33 -9.17
N GLN A 285 -6.03 15.05 -9.37
CA GLN A 285 -7.39 14.52 -9.18
C GLN A 285 -7.82 14.55 -7.71
N MET A 286 -6.93 14.22 -6.76
CA MET A 286 -7.21 14.33 -5.32
C MET A 286 -7.49 15.77 -4.90
N GLN A 287 -6.77 16.74 -5.44
CA GLN A 287 -7.00 18.16 -5.14
C GLN A 287 -8.30 18.68 -5.76
N ALA A 288 -8.66 18.19 -6.96
CA ALA A 288 -9.83 18.63 -7.70
C ALA A 288 -11.16 17.99 -7.26
N CYS A 289 -11.14 16.91 -6.49
CA CYS A 289 -12.37 16.28 -6.00
C CYS A 289 -12.90 16.96 -4.73
N ASP A 290 -14.17 16.72 -4.40
CA ASP A 290 -14.80 17.12 -3.15
C ASP A 290 -14.77 15.99 -2.13
N VAL A 291 -14.93 14.75 -2.59
CA VAL A 291 -15.01 13.54 -1.75
C VAL A 291 -14.24 12.40 -2.42
N PHE A 292 -13.45 11.69 -1.65
CA PHE A 292 -12.87 10.43 -2.09
C PHE A 292 -13.73 9.26 -1.62
N VAL A 293 -14.10 8.35 -2.52
CA VAL A 293 -14.98 7.22 -2.22
C VAL A 293 -14.39 5.91 -2.74
N LEU A 294 -14.23 4.92 -1.86
CA LEU A 294 -13.76 3.59 -2.26
C LEU A 294 -14.33 2.52 -1.32
N PRO A 295 -15.41 1.80 -1.70
CA PRO A 295 -16.05 0.79 -0.85
C PRO A 295 -15.36 -0.57 -0.98
N SER A 296 -14.04 -0.62 -0.79
CA SER A 296 -13.27 -1.86 -0.88
C SER A 296 -13.83 -2.94 0.05
N ARG A 297 -13.87 -4.18 -0.42
CA ARG A 297 -14.24 -5.33 0.42
C ARG A 297 -13.20 -5.64 1.48
N TYR A 298 -11.97 -5.29 1.21
CA TYR A 298 -10.86 -5.46 2.16
C TYR A 298 -9.71 -4.50 1.86
N GLU A 299 -9.20 -3.88 2.91
CA GLU A 299 -7.97 -3.09 2.91
C GLU A 299 -7.09 -3.46 4.11
N THR A 300 -5.80 -3.64 3.88
CA THR A 300 -4.84 -3.76 4.98
C THR A 300 -4.58 -2.42 5.65
N PHE A 301 -4.58 -1.34 4.85
CA PHE A 301 -4.42 0.04 5.29
C PHE A 301 -5.26 0.99 4.43
N GLY A 302 -4.97 1.10 3.13
CA GLY A 302 -5.66 1.99 2.22
C GLY A 302 -4.96 3.34 2.07
N VAL A 303 -3.74 3.32 1.54
CA VAL A 303 -2.90 4.52 1.32
C VAL A 303 -3.67 5.63 0.59
N VAL A 304 -4.49 5.28 -0.39
CA VAL A 304 -5.25 6.26 -1.20
C VAL A 304 -6.22 7.12 -0.39
N TYR A 305 -6.77 6.61 0.72
CA TYR A 305 -7.60 7.43 1.61
C TYR A 305 -6.75 8.49 2.32
N ILE A 306 -5.55 8.10 2.77
CA ILE A 306 -4.64 9.05 3.42
C ILE A 306 -4.11 10.08 2.43
N GLU A 307 -3.88 9.70 1.17
CA GLU A 307 -3.53 10.63 0.08
C GLU A 307 -4.66 11.65 -0.14
N ALA A 308 -5.92 11.22 -0.14
CA ALA A 308 -7.07 12.13 -0.21
C ALA A 308 -7.18 13.03 1.01
N MET A 309 -7.04 12.46 2.23
CA MET A 309 -7.04 13.25 3.47
C MET A 309 -5.89 14.25 3.53
N ALA A 310 -4.71 13.90 3.02
CA ALA A 310 -3.57 14.82 2.92
C ALA A 310 -3.88 16.02 1.99
N CYS A 311 -4.72 15.81 0.97
CA CYS A 311 -5.28 16.87 0.14
C CYS A 311 -6.49 17.59 0.78
N GLY A 312 -6.81 17.30 2.05
CA GLY A 312 -7.93 17.91 2.78
C GLY A 312 -9.31 17.36 2.40
N LYS A 313 -9.37 16.19 1.75
CA LYS A 313 -10.64 15.64 1.25
C LYS A 313 -11.23 14.63 2.23
N PRO A 314 -12.55 14.75 2.55
CA PRO A 314 -13.25 13.74 3.31
C PRO A 314 -13.38 12.45 2.52
N VAL A 315 -13.48 11.32 3.23
CA VAL A 315 -13.50 10.00 2.61
C VAL A 315 -14.75 9.20 2.96
N ILE A 316 -15.23 8.38 2.02
CA ILE A 316 -16.22 7.33 2.30
C ILE A 316 -15.52 5.98 2.09
N ALA A 317 -15.46 5.18 3.15
CA ALA A 317 -14.79 3.89 3.15
C ALA A 317 -15.66 2.80 3.79
N ALA A 318 -15.43 1.54 3.43
CA ALA A 318 -16.05 0.42 4.12
C ALA A 318 -15.28 0.07 5.40
N ALA A 319 -16.00 -0.29 6.46
CA ALA A 319 -15.46 -0.78 7.74
C ALA A 319 -14.93 -2.21 7.56
N ASN A 320 -13.71 -2.36 7.05
CA ASN A 320 -13.14 -3.63 6.59
C ASN A 320 -11.71 -3.88 7.07
N GLY A 321 -11.23 -3.09 8.04
CA GLY A 321 -9.94 -3.25 8.69
C GLY A 321 -9.06 -2.03 8.65
N GLY A 322 -8.47 -1.67 7.50
CA GLY A 322 -7.53 -0.55 7.41
C GLY A 322 -8.16 0.81 7.73
N PRO A 323 -9.23 1.22 7.05
CA PRO A 323 -9.88 2.51 7.24
C PRO A 323 -10.45 2.73 8.65
N ASP A 324 -10.78 1.66 9.37
CA ASP A 324 -11.34 1.73 10.73
C ASP A 324 -10.43 2.48 11.72
N ASP A 325 -9.13 2.44 11.48
CA ASP A 325 -8.16 3.07 12.37
C ASP A 325 -8.16 4.61 12.25
N PHE A 326 -8.42 5.16 11.05
CA PHE A 326 -8.21 6.58 10.78
C PHE A 326 -9.44 7.34 10.27
N VAL A 327 -10.49 6.67 9.79
CA VAL A 327 -11.73 7.36 9.43
C VAL A 327 -12.53 7.66 10.71
N LYS A 328 -12.86 8.95 10.90
CA LYS A 328 -13.59 9.51 12.03
C LYS A 328 -14.69 10.44 11.53
N ASP A 329 -15.66 10.76 12.35
CA ASP A 329 -16.82 11.59 11.98
C ASP A 329 -16.46 12.95 11.35
N PHE A 330 -15.30 13.52 11.68
CA PHE A 330 -14.89 14.82 11.16
C PHE A 330 -14.12 14.75 9.84
N ASN A 331 -13.69 13.55 9.39
CA ASN A 331 -12.88 13.37 8.19
C ASN A 331 -13.48 12.36 7.21
N GLY A 332 -14.63 11.74 7.53
CA GLY A 332 -15.24 10.78 6.61
C GLY A 332 -16.39 9.98 7.21
N ILE A 333 -16.87 9.03 6.41
CA ILE A 333 -17.95 8.11 6.78
C ILE A 333 -17.48 6.68 6.58
N LEU A 334 -17.62 5.85 7.62
CA LEU A 334 -17.46 4.40 7.52
C LEU A 334 -18.82 3.75 7.28
N ILE A 335 -18.92 2.94 6.22
CA ILE A 335 -20.12 2.18 5.91
C ILE A 335 -19.93 0.69 6.18
N PRO A 336 -20.99 -0.08 6.42
CA PRO A 336 -20.92 -1.54 6.42
C PRO A 336 -20.39 -2.04 5.07
N PRO A 337 -19.51 -3.07 5.06
CA PRO A 337 -19.04 -3.68 3.82
C PRO A 337 -20.21 -4.22 2.97
N GLU A 338 -20.03 -4.19 1.65
CA GLU A 338 -20.97 -4.73 0.65
C GLU A 338 -22.39 -4.11 0.61
N SER A 339 -22.60 -2.98 1.28
CA SER A 339 -23.91 -2.32 1.33
C SER A 339 -24.02 -1.19 0.32
N VAL A 340 -24.80 -1.41 -0.75
CA VAL A 340 -25.15 -0.40 -1.75
C VAL A 340 -25.96 0.72 -1.10
N ASP A 341 -26.94 0.38 -0.28
CA ASP A 341 -27.81 1.36 0.37
C ASP A 341 -27.04 2.26 1.34
N ALA A 342 -26.17 1.67 2.17
CA ALA A 342 -25.35 2.46 3.10
C ALA A 342 -24.39 3.40 2.36
N LEU A 343 -23.82 2.97 1.24
CA LEU A 343 -22.97 3.82 0.40
C LEU A 343 -23.77 4.96 -0.24
N THR A 344 -24.98 4.66 -0.75
CA THR A 344 -25.90 5.68 -1.30
C THR A 344 -26.24 6.73 -0.25
N GLN A 345 -26.59 6.31 0.97
CA GLN A 345 -26.90 7.22 2.08
C GLN A 345 -25.68 8.03 2.52
N ALA A 346 -24.49 7.42 2.57
CA ALA A 346 -23.26 8.14 2.91
C ALA A 346 -22.92 9.23 1.87
N MET A 347 -23.13 8.97 0.58
CA MET A 347 -22.94 10.00 -0.47
C MET A 347 -23.95 11.14 -0.33
N LEU A 348 -25.23 10.85 -0.06
CA LEU A 348 -26.27 11.86 0.20
C LEU A 348 -25.93 12.71 1.42
N GLN A 349 -25.56 12.06 2.54
CA GLN A 349 -25.14 12.74 3.76
C GLN A 349 -23.92 13.63 3.54
N MET A 350 -22.88 13.11 2.85
CA MET A 350 -21.65 13.86 2.56
C MET A 350 -21.94 15.11 1.72
N THR A 351 -22.92 15.03 0.80
CA THR A 351 -23.36 16.16 -0.01
C THR A 351 -24.10 17.20 0.83
N ALA A 352 -25.01 16.75 1.72
CA ALA A 352 -25.79 17.64 2.57
C ALA A 352 -24.94 18.33 3.65
N ASP A 353 -23.97 17.61 4.22
CA ASP A 353 -23.16 18.06 5.34
C ASP A 353 -21.75 18.53 4.90
N ARG A 354 -21.58 18.95 3.64
CA ARG A 354 -20.27 19.28 3.05
C ARG A 354 -19.45 20.25 3.91
N GLU A 355 -20.08 21.28 4.46
CA GLU A 355 -19.43 22.32 5.29
C GLU A 355 -18.86 21.81 6.60
N ARG A 356 -19.28 20.62 7.05
CA ARG A 356 -18.77 19.96 8.27
C ARG A 356 -17.32 19.49 8.10
N TYR A 357 -16.89 19.24 6.88
CA TYR A 357 -15.59 18.65 6.59
C TYR A 357 -14.56 19.74 6.29
N GLU A 358 -13.84 20.16 7.33
CA GLU A 358 -12.83 21.21 7.25
C GLU A 358 -11.52 20.68 6.62
N PRO A 359 -11.11 21.14 5.41
CA PRO A 359 -9.96 20.58 4.69
C PRO A 359 -8.65 20.63 5.50
N CYS A 360 -8.36 21.76 6.18
CA CYS A 360 -7.15 21.90 6.97
C CYS A 360 -7.10 20.90 8.12
N ARG A 361 -8.22 20.74 8.85
CA ARG A 361 -8.32 19.78 9.96
C ARG A 361 -8.11 18.33 9.51
N ILE A 362 -8.66 17.97 8.35
CA ILE A 362 -8.49 16.64 7.76
C ILE A 362 -7.03 16.41 7.38
N ALA A 363 -6.40 17.37 6.69
CA ALA A 363 -5.00 17.29 6.27
C ALA A 363 -4.04 17.24 7.46
N ASP A 364 -4.27 18.05 8.50
CA ASP A 364 -3.43 18.09 9.70
C ASP A 364 -3.49 16.77 10.48
N PHE A 365 -4.69 16.20 10.64
CA PHE A 365 -4.84 14.87 11.24
C PHE A 365 -4.05 13.78 10.48
N ALA A 366 -4.18 13.76 9.15
CA ALA A 366 -3.45 12.79 8.34
C ALA A 366 -1.92 13.03 8.39
N ARG A 367 -1.49 14.29 8.43
CA ARG A 367 -0.07 14.68 8.54
C ARG A 367 0.55 14.24 9.85
N GLU A 368 -0.16 14.43 10.97
CA GLU A 368 0.31 14.05 12.30
C GLU A 368 0.61 12.55 12.41
N LEU A 369 -0.17 11.71 11.73
CA LEU A 369 -0.06 10.26 11.84
C LEU A 369 0.80 9.62 10.75
N PHE A 370 0.78 10.15 9.52
CA PHE A 370 1.23 9.43 8.32
C PHE A 370 2.23 10.21 7.47
N SER A 371 2.65 11.40 7.88
CA SER A 371 3.72 12.11 7.18
C SER A 371 5.05 11.37 7.25
N GLU A 372 5.95 11.71 6.33
CA GLU A 372 7.32 11.18 6.30
C GLU A 372 8.00 11.34 7.67
N GLN A 373 7.83 12.50 8.29
CA GLN A 373 8.41 12.81 9.60
C GLN A 373 7.80 11.96 10.72
N ALA A 374 6.47 11.85 10.78
CA ALA A 374 5.76 11.13 11.84
C ALA A 374 6.08 9.62 11.80
N VAL A 375 6.01 9.01 10.62
CA VAL A 375 6.27 7.57 10.47
C VAL A 375 7.75 7.26 10.67
N ALA A 376 8.66 8.08 10.14
CA ALA A 376 10.10 7.88 10.33
C ALA A 376 10.52 8.04 11.80
N ALA A 377 9.91 8.97 12.56
CA ALA A 377 10.17 9.12 13.99
C ALA A 377 9.76 7.85 14.76
N ARG A 378 8.55 7.32 14.52
CA ARG A 378 8.05 6.09 15.16
C ARG A 378 8.92 4.86 14.82
N LEU A 379 9.34 4.74 13.55
CA LEU A 379 10.23 3.66 13.15
C LEU A 379 11.61 3.82 13.78
N SER A 380 12.16 5.03 13.85
CA SER A 380 13.47 5.30 14.49
C SER A 380 13.46 4.97 15.97
N GLU A 381 12.38 5.30 16.68
CA GLU A 381 12.18 4.90 18.07
C GLU A 381 12.14 3.37 18.22
N LEU A 382 11.42 2.70 17.33
CA LEU A 382 11.35 1.23 17.31
C LEU A 382 12.73 0.60 17.07
N TYR A 383 13.50 1.13 16.12
CA TYR A 383 14.87 0.66 15.86
C TYR A 383 15.78 0.88 17.07
N ASN A 384 15.69 2.02 17.74
CA ASN A 384 16.46 2.28 18.97
C ASN A 384 16.11 1.27 20.06
N ARG A 385 14.84 0.93 20.26
CA ARG A 385 14.42 -0.12 21.21
C ARG A 385 14.94 -1.51 20.84
N ILE A 386 15.09 -1.83 19.56
CA ILE A 386 15.65 -3.11 19.10
C ILE A 386 17.16 -3.16 19.36
N LEU A 387 17.87 -2.04 19.17
CA LEU A 387 19.34 -1.98 19.26
C LEU A 387 19.85 -1.69 20.67
N GLY A 388 19.05 -1.09 21.53
CA GLY A 388 19.40 -0.75 22.92
C GLY A 388 18.85 -1.69 23.98
N GLY A 389 18.11 -2.71 23.56
CA GLY A 389 17.52 -3.74 24.42
C GLY A 389 18.42 -5.00 24.50
#